data_98d750c276017fc3b310e945a8a8f3cc
#
_entry.id   98d750c276017fc3b310e945a8a8f3cc
#
_cell.length_a   1.000
_cell.length_b   1.000
_cell.length_c   1.000
_cell.angle_alpha   90.00
_cell.angle_beta   90.00
_cell.angle_gamma   90.00
#
_symmetry.space_group_name_H-M   'P 1'
#
loop_
_entity.id
_entity.type
_entity.pdbx_description
1 polymer ?
#
loop_
_entity_poly.entity_id
_entity_poly.type
_entity_poly.pdbx_seq_one_letter_code
_entity_poly.pdbx_strand_id
1 'polypeptide(L)'
;MEIKDKVVIVTGASSGIGLATAKLLTENGAKVALVARSKDKLDQISKTLPSSLAVKADMTRPDEIRMMIADVKENYGRIDVLINNAGRGYDAPVERTNIETVRKIFDLDLIGPLIAMQLVIPIMRAQGGGVIINISSGTALMHLPNMAAYSSIKRALADISLTAREELKKDRISVGVVYPYMTQTDFEQNTIKDFVEEEPPGGGHGIKPPPPDTAEYIARKIVDGIKSEAAEVVAHDWMKK
;
A
#
# COMPACT_ATOMS: atom_id res chain seq x y z
N MET A 1 10.74 -13.32 6.85
CA MET A 1 11.90 -13.00 5.96
C MET A 1 12.87 -12.05 6.67
N GLU A 2 14.19 -12.24 6.52
CA GLU A 2 15.23 -11.26 6.92
C GLU A 2 15.19 -10.05 5.98
N ILE A 3 15.38 -8.84 6.49
CA ILE A 3 15.29 -7.59 5.70
C ILE A 3 16.64 -7.18 5.09
N LYS A 4 17.74 -7.44 5.81
CA LYS A 4 19.07 -7.02 5.39
C LYS A 4 19.41 -7.57 3.98
N ASP A 5 19.95 -6.72 3.14
CA ASP A 5 20.35 -6.98 1.74
C ASP A 5 19.20 -7.35 0.78
N LYS A 6 17.94 -7.28 1.22
CA LYS A 6 16.77 -7.54 0.37
C LYS A 6 16.45 -6.34 -0.53
N VAL A 7 16.01 -6.65 -1.74
CA VAL A 7 15.52 -5.65 -2.70
C VAL A 7 14.02 -5.49 -2.50
N VAL A 8 13.60 -4.29 -2.11
CA VAL A 8 12.22 -3.96 -1.77
C VAL A 8 11.69 -2.84 -2.66
N ILE A 9 10.58 -3.07 -3.31
CA ILE A 9 9.83 -2.04 -4.03
C ILE A 9 8.77 -1.46 -3.09
N VAL A 10 8.74 -0.14 -2.94
CA VAL A 10 7.71 0.57 -2.17
C VAL A 10 6.99 1.56 -3.08
N THR A 11 5.72 1.29 -3.41
CA THR A 11 4.91 2.22 -4.19
C THR A 11 4.29 3.29 -3.29
N GLY A 12 4.13 4.51 -3.81
CA GLY A 12 3.69 5.65 -3.00
C GLY A 12 4.74 6.11 -1.98
N ALA A 13 6.04 5.92 -2.27
CA ALA A 13 7.14 6.18 -1.36
C ALA A 13 7.49 7.67 -1.18
N SER A 14 6.77 8.60 -1.80
CA SER A 14 7.07 10.03 -1.73
C SER A 14 6.54 10.74 -0.48
N SER A 15 5.68 10.10 0.32
CA SER A 15 5.10 10.68 1.56
C SER A 15 4.48 9.59 2.45
N GLY A 16 4.03 9.99 3.63
CA GLY A 16 3.19 9.19 4.53
C GLY A 16 3.77 7.81 4.86
N ILE A 17 2.90 6.81 4.88
CA ILE A 17 3.23 5.42 5.23
C ILE A 17 4.34 4.87 4.32
N GLY A 18 4.27 5.12 3.00
CA GLY A 18 5.26 4.63 2.04
C GLY A 18 6.67 5.17 2.32
N LEU A 19 6.79 6.47 2.60
CA LEU A 19 8.07 7.09 2.94
C LEU A 19 8.61 6.58 4.28
N ALA A 20 7.76 6.51 5.31
CA ALA A 20 8.16 5.99 6.62
C ALA A 20 8.61 4.51 6.52
N THR A 21 7.90 3.71 5.72
CA THR A 21 8.27 2.30 5.45
C THR A 21 9.62 2.21 4.73
N ALA A 22 9.83 3.04 3.70
CA ALA A 22 11.08 3.05 2.95
C ALA A 22 12.29 3.42 3.86
N LYS A 23 12.12 4.43 4.73
CA LYS A 23 13.14 4.81 5.72
C LYS A 23 13.47 3.64 6.65
N LEU A 24 12.46 3.04 7.27
CA LEU A 24 12.65 1.94 8.20
C LEU A 24 13.30 0.71 7.54
N LEU A 25 12.94 0.39 6.29
CA LEU A 25 13.56 -0.68 5.52
C LEU A 25 15.04 -0.40 5.23
N THR A 26 15.38 0.83 4.86
CA THR A 26 16.75 1.25 4.60
C THR A 26 17.60 1.19 5.89
N GLU A 27 17.05 1.62 7.03
CA GLU A 27 17.68 1.50 8.36
C GLU A 27 17.93 0.03 8.75
N ASN A 28 17.08 -0.90 8.28
CA ASN A 28 17.27 -2.34 8.45
C ASN A 28 18.18 -2.97 7.36
N GLY A 29 18.83 -2.17 6.52
CA GLY A 29 19.81 -2.61 5.54
C GLY A 29 19.22 -3.15 4.23
N ALA A 30 17.96 -2.83 3.91
CA ALA A 30 17.38 -3.16 2.60
C ALA A 30 17.90 -2.24 1.49
N LYS A 31 17.84 -2.73 0.25
CA LYS A 31 17.94 -1.93 -0.98
C LYS A 31 16.53 -1.56 -1.42
N VAL A 32 16.18 -0.28 -1.39
CA VAL A 32 14.79 0.16 -1.57
C VAL A 32 14.59 0.90 -2.90
N ALA A 33 13.70 0.41 -3.75
CA ALA A 33 13.18 1.15 -4.88
C ALA A 33 12.01 2.02 -4.41
N LEU A 34 12.21 3.33 -4.41
CA LEU A 34 11.24 4.35 -4.07
C LEU A 34 10.41 4.66 -5.30
N VAL A 35 9.12 4.33 -5.30
CA VAL A 35 8.25 4.49 -6.46
C VAL A 35 7.16 5.52 -6.21
N ALA A 36 7.07 6.54 -7.06
CA ALA A 36 5.99 7.52 -7.10
C ALA A 36 5.98 8.29 -8.43
N ARG A 37 4.98 9.15 -8.64
CA ARG A 37 4.86 9.96 -9.86
C ARG A 37 5.87 11.12 -9.94
N SER A 38 6.24 11.70 -8.79
CA SER A 38 7.17 12.84 -8.74
C SER A 38 8.61 12.37 -8.63
N LYS A 39 9.32 12.33 -9.76
CA LYS A 39 10.73 11.94 -9.81
C LYS A 39 11.60 12.86 -8.96
N ASP A 40 11.41 14.19 -9.05
CA ASP A 40 12.22 15.17 -8.31
C ASP A 40 12.14 14.97 -6.80
N LYS A 41 10.93 14.70 -6.28
CA LYS A 41 10.71 14.41 -4.87
C LYS A 41 11.39 13.11 -4.44
N LEU A 42 11.32 12.07 -5.30
CA LEU A 42 12.01 10.80 -5.04
C LEU A 42 13.53 10.96 -5.05
N ASP A 43 14.08 11.77 -5.96
CA ASP A 43 15.53 12.03 -6.04
C ASP A 43 16.03 12.77 -4.80
N GLN A 44 15.24 13.71 -4.26
CA GLN A 44 15.57 14.38 -2.99
C GLN A 44 15.56 13.38 -1.82
N ILE A 45 14.56 12.52 -1.74
CA ILE A 45 14.46 11.49 -0.70
C ILE A 45 15.63 10.50 -0.81
N SER A 46 15.91 10.01 -2.01
CA SER A 46 16.97 9.03 -2.28
C SER A 46 18.37 9.54 -1.85
N LYS A 47 18.63 10.85 -1.95
CA LYS A 47 19.88 11.45 -1.46
C LYS A 47 20.07 11.29 0.06
N THR A 48 19.00 11.11 0.80
CA THR A 48 19.01 10.96 2.26
C THR A 48 18.91 9.52 2.73
N LEU A 49 18.59 8.59 1.82
CA LEU A 49 18.39 7.17 2.12
C LEU A 49 19.48 6.32 1.44
N PRO A 50 20.42 5.77 2.20
CA PRO A 50 21.47 4.89 1.63
C PRO A 50 20.82 3.69 0.88
N SER A 51 21.45 3.26 -0.21
CA SER A 51 21.01 2.09 -1.00
C SER A 51 19.59 2.19 -1.55
N SER A 52 19.08 3.41 -1.79
CA SER A 52 17.78 3.60 -2.43
C SER A 52 17.89 4.00 -3.91
N LEU A 53 16.90 3.60 -4.69
CA LEU A 53 16.74 3.91 -6.11
C LEU A 53 15.42 4.67 -6.31
N ALA A 54 15.47 5.87 -6.89
CA ALA A 54 14.28 6.63 -7.25
C ALA A 54 13.75 6.18 -8.62
N VAL A 55 12.54 5.62 -8.64
CA VAL A 55 11.87 5.13 -9.86
C VAL A 55 10.54 5.86 -10.06
N LYS A 56 10.41 6.59 -11.17
CA LYS A 56 9.14 7.25 -11.50
C LYS A 56 8.17 6.23 -12.07
N ALA A 57 6.97 6.13 -11.50
CA ALA A 57 5.86 5.39 -12.12
C ALA A 57 4.51 5.91 -11.61
N ASP A 58 3.54 5.95 -12.50
CA ASP A 58 2.11 6.08 -12.18
C ASP A 58 1.49 4.68 -12.13
N MET A 59 1.01 4.30 -10.96
CA MET A 59 0.42 2.98 -10.74
C MET A 59 -0.93 2.76 -11.43
N THR A 60 -1.47 3.76 -12.11
CA THR A 60 -2.62 3.62 -13.02
C THR A 60 -2.21 3.28 -14.45
N ARG A 61 -0.89 3.26 -14.76
CA ARG A 61 -0.36 3.09 -16.11
C ARG A 61 0.38 1.75 -16.24
N PRO A 62 -0.22 0.73 -16.87
CA PRO A 62 0.38 -0.61 -16.99
C PRO A 62 1.80 -0.61 -17.56
N ASP A 63 2.06 0.28 -18.53
CA ASP A 63 3.39 0.37 -19.16
C ASP A 63 4.44 0.92 -18.19
N GLU A 64 4.07 1.95 -17.39
CA GLU A 64 4.97 2.50 -16.38
C GLU A 64 5.24 1.49 -15.26
N ILE A 65 4.25 0.66 -14.88
CA ILE A 65 4.45 -0.43 -13.92
C ILE A 65 5.43 -1.47 -14.49
N ARG A 66 5.32 -1.84 -15.77
CA ARG A 66 6.26 -2.77 -16.43
C ARG A 66 7.69 -2.20 -16.43
N MET A 67 7.85 -0.93 -16.82
CA MET A 67 9.16 -0.26 -16.82
C MET A 67 9.75 -0.21 -15.41
N MET A 68 8.97 0.16 -14.40
CA MET A 68 9.39 0.18 -13.00
C MET A 68 9.95 -1.18 -12.55
N ILE A 69 9.26 -2.27 -12.81
CA ILE A 69 9.71 -3.62 -12.43
C ILE A 69 10.99 -3.99 -13.19
N ALA A 70 11.08 -3.67 -14.49
CA ALA A 70 12.27 -3.92 -15.29
C ALA A 70 13.49 -3.12 -14.77
N ASP A 71 13.32 -1.82 -14.49
CA ASP A 71 14.37 -0.95 -13.95
C ASP A 71 14.92 -1.47 -12.62
N VAL A 72 14.03 -1.89 -11.69
CA VAL A 72 14.47 -2.44 -10.41
C VAL A 72 15.21 -3.75 -10.59
N LYS A 73 14.72 -4.64 -11.49
CA LYS A 73 15.35 -5.91 -11.80
C LYS A 73 16.73 -5.72 -12.45
N GLU A 74 16.86 -4.74 -13.34
CA GLU A 74 18.14 -4.40 -14.00
C GLU A 74 19.15 -3.86 -12.99
N ASN A 75 18.75 -2.92 -12.12
CA ASN A 75 19.66 -2.28 -11.17
C ASN A 75 20.12 -3.21 -10.04
N TYR A 76 19.25 -4.08 -9.55
CA TYR A 76 19.51 -4.90 -8.36
C TYR A 76 19.62 -6.41 -8.62
N GLY A 77 19.29 -6.87 -9.82
CA GLY A 77 19.34 -8.28 -10.20
C GLY A 77 18.26 -9.16 -9.60
N ARG A 78 17.46 -8.66 -8.65
CA ARG A 78 16.41 -9.41 -7.93
C ARG A 78 15.31 -8.49 -7.40
N ILE A 79 14.19 -9.08 -6.98
CA ILE A 79 13.10 -8.38 -6.26
C ILE A 79 12.61 -9.34 -5.18
N ASP A 80 12.90 -9.03 -3.92
CA ASP A 80 12.53 -9.87 -2.78
C ASP A 80 11.19 -9.52 -2.17
N VAL A 81 10.85 -8.20 -2.16
CA VAL A 81 9.62 -7.70 -1.56
C VAL A 81 8.97 -6.66 -2.48
N LEU A 82 7.66 -6.79 -2.65
CA LEU A 82 6.81 -5.77 -3.26
C LEU A 82 5.85 -5.24 -2.21
N ILE A 83 5.83 -3.90 -2.00
CA ILE A 83 4.86 -3.22 -1.13
C ILE A 83 3.98 -2.33 -1.99
N ASN A 84 2.74 -2.78 -2.24
CA ASN A 84 1.71 -2.01 -2.90
C ASN A 84 1.05 -1.07 -1.88
N ASN A 85 1.63 0.14 -1.73
CA ASN A 85 1.15 1.14 -0.79
C ASN A 85 0.54 2.37 -1.49
N ALA A 86 0.86 2.63 -2.75
CA ALA A 86 0.23 3.71 -3.50
C ALA A 86 -1.29 3.56 -3.48
N GLY A 87 -1.99 4.63 -3.14
CA GLY A 87 -3.45 4.63 -3.07
C GLY A 87 -4.00 6.02 -2.82
N ARG A 88 -5.32 6.17 -2.96
CA ARG A 88 -6.03 7.42 -2.73
C ARG A 88 -7.42 7.17 -2.16
N GLY A 89 -7.80 7.96 -1.15
CA GLY A 89 -9.13 7.91 -0.55
C GLY A 89 -10.21 8.49 -1.44
N TYR A 90 -11.43 7.99 -1.23
CA TYR A 90 -12.64 8.53 -1.86
C TYR A 90 -13.82 8.43 -0.89
N ASP A 91 -14.41 9.58 -0.62
CA ASP A 91 -15.57 9.74 0.27
C ASP A 91 -16.75 10.31 -0.51
N ALA A 92 -17.83 9.54 -0.58
CA ALA A 92 -19.11 9.99 -1.13
C ALA A 92 -20.24 9.10 -0.64
N PRO A 93 -21.44 9.63 -0.38
CA PRO A 93 -22.66 8.84 -0.22
C PRO A 93 -22.91 8.00 -1.47
N VAL A 94 -23.45 6.80 -1.32
CA VAL A 94 -23.69 5.89 -2.47
C VAL A 94 -24.50 6.56 -3.57
N GLU A 95 -25.52 7.35 -3.22
CA GLU A 95 -26.39 8.06 -4.17
C GLU A 95 -25.68 9.18 -4.95
N ARG A 96 -24.54 9.70 -4.43
CA ARG A 96 -23.76 10.78 -5.05
C ARG A 96 -22.42 10.31 -5.57
N THR A 97 -22.18 9.02 -5.55
CA THR A 97 -20.90 8.43 -5.98
C THR A 97 -20.62 8.74 -7.46
N ASN A 98 -19.50 9.41 -7.72
CA ASN A 98 -19.05 9.67 -9.09
C ASN A 98 -18.33 8.45 -9.66
N ILE A 99 -18.94 7.80 -10.65
CA ILE A 99 -18.44 6.56 -11.23
C ILE A 99 -17.06 6.72 -11.91
N GLU A 100 -16.80 7.86 -12.54
CA GLU A 100 -15.49 8.10 -13.18
C GLU A 100 -14.37 8.25 -12.12
N THR A 101 -14.67 8.87 -10.99
CA THR A 101 -13.74 8.94 -9.86
C THR A 101 -13.50 7.54 -9.29
N VAL A 102 -14.55 6.75 -9.09
CA VAL A 102 -14.43 5.36 -8.62
C VAL A 102 -13.55 4.51 -9.55
N ARG A 103 -13.72 4.62 -10.87
CA ARG A 103 -12.87 3.92 -11.85
C ARG A 103 -11.39 4.27 -11.67
N LYS A 104 -11.06 5.56 -11.49
CA LYS A 104 -9.68 6.01 -11.26
C LYS A 104 -9.09 5.47 -9.96
N ILE A 105 -9.89 5.42 -8.89
CA ILE A 105 -9.47 4.82 -7.61
C ILE A 105 -9.30 3.30 -7.78
N PHE A 106 -10.20 2.64 -8.48
CA PHE A 106 -10.14 1.22 -8.78
C PHE A 106 -8.85 0.86 -9.55
N ASP A 107 -8.51 1.66 -10.57
CA ASP A 107 -7.28 1.48 -11.34
C ASP A 107 -6.03 1.64 -10.46
N LEU A 108 -6.00 2.64 -9.57
CA LEU A 108 -4.88 2.91 -8.69
C LEU A 108 -4.76 1.88 -7.57
N ASP A 109 -5.86 1.60 -6.87
CA ASP A 109 -5.87 0.91 -5.57
C ASP A 109 -6.09 -0.61 -5.71
N LEU A 110 -6.46 -1.10 -6.91
CA LEU A 110 -6.69 -2.52 -7.16
C LEU A 110 -5.95 -3.03 -8.40
N ILE A 111 -6.21 -2.43 -9.58
CA ILE A 111 -5.63 -2.92 -10.84
C ILE A 111 -4.12 -2.73 -10.88
N GLY A 112 -3.62 -1.56 -10.46
CA GLY A 112 -2.18 -1.31 -10.38
C GLY A 112 -1.43 -2.32 -9.50
N PRO A 113 -1.85 -2.53 -8.24
CA PRO A 113 -1.33 -3.60 -7.39
C PRO A 113 -1.37 -4.99 -8.04
N LEU A 114 -2.48 -5.36 -8.68
CA LEU A 114 -2.62 -6.66 -9.34
C LEU A 114 -1.63 -6.82 -10.50
N ILE A 115 -1.45 -5.80 -11.34
CA ILE A 115 -0.44 -5.80 -12.41
C ILE A 115 0.97 -5.93 -11.83
N ALA A 116 1.30 -5.17 -10.78
CA ALA A 116 2.60 -5.26 -10.13
C ALA A 116 2.86 -6.67 -9.56
N MET A 117 1.86 -7.28 -8.92
CA MET A 117 1.94 -8.67 -8.46
C MET A 117 2.21 -9.64 -9.63
N GLN A 118 1.45 -9.55 -10.72
CA GLN A 118 1.63 -10.40 -11.91
C GLN A 118 3.05 -10.33 -12.48
N LEU A 119 3.66 -9.15 -12.43
CA LEU A 119 5.00 -8.94 -12.97
C LEU A 119 6.12 -9.42 -12.04
N VAL A 120 5.97 -9.31 -10.72
CA VAL A 120 7.00 -9.77 -9.78
C VAL A 120 6.93 -11.27 -9.49
N ILE A 121 5.77 -11.89 -9.57
CA ILE A 121 5.58 -13.33 -9.28
C ILE A 121 6.53 -14.23 -10.09
N PRO A 122 6.68 -14.10 -11.42
CA PRO A 122 7.62 -14.94 -12.16
C PRO A 122 9.08 -14.69 -11.76
N ILE A 123 9.44 -13.46 -11.40
CA ILE A 123 10.78 -13.10 -10.90
C ILE A 123 11.02 -13.78 -9.54
N MET A 124 10.08 -13.63 -8.60
CA MET A 124 10.15 -14.24 -7.27
C MET A 124 10.20 -15.76 -7.35
N ARG A 125 9.41 -16.38 -8.25
CA ARG A 125 9.41 -17.83 -8.49
C ARG A 125 10.78 -18.30 -8.97
N ALA A 126 11.37 -17.60 -9.94
CA ALA A 126 12.69 -17.97 -10.50
C ALA A 126 13.83 -17.86 -9.48
N GLN A 127 13.70 -16.98 -8.48
CA GLN A 127 14.71 -16.77 -7.42
C GLN A 127 14.40 -17.56 -6.13
N GLY A 128 13.31 -18.37 -6.13
CA GLY A 128 12.99 -19.30 -5.06
C GLY A 128 12.11 -18.77 -3.94
N GLY A 129 11.41 -17.66 -4.16
CA GLY A 129 10.43 -17.09 -3.24
C GLY A 129 10.47 -15.58 -3.15
N GLY A 130 9.57 -15.00 -2.37
CA GLY A 130 9.45 -13.57 -2.15
C GLY A 130 8.28 -13.21 -1.22
N VAL A 131 8.12 -11.93 -0.93
CA VAL A 131 7.01 -11.43 -0.11
C VAL A 131 6.30 -10.28 -0.84
N ILE A 132 4.99 -10.30 -0.85
CA ILE A 132 4.14 -9.23 -1.38
C ILE A 132 3.28 -8.73 -0.22
N ILE A 133 3.30 -7.43 0.02
CA ILE A 133 2.45 -6.76 1.01
C ILE A 133 1.55 -5.77 0.31
N ASN A 134 0.25 -5.97 0.45
CA ASN A 134 -0.76 -5.06 -0.08
C ASN A 134 -1.35 -4.22 1.06
N ILE A 135 -1.31 -2.88 0.90
CA ILE A 135 -1.86 -1.98 1.92
C ILE A 135 -3.34 -1.76 1.62
N SER A 136 -4.18 -2.42 2.41
CA SER A 136 -5.62 -2.24 2.43
C SER A 136 -6.00 -1.04 3.29
N SER A 137 -7.03 -1.15 4.11
CA SER A 137 -7.49 -0.11 5.04
C SER A 137 -8.33 -0.76 6.14
N GLY A 138 -8.32 -0.19 7.33
CA GLY A 138 -9.27 -0.56 8.38
C GLY A 138 -10.74 -0.41 7.95
N THR A 139 -11.02 0.49 7.00
CA THR A 139 -12.37 0.65 6.44
C THR A 139 -12.86 -0.59 5.68
N ALA A 140 -11.93 -1.42 5.17
CA ALA A 140 -12.27 -2.70 4.55
C ALA A 140 -12.91 -3.70 5.54
N LEU A 141 -12.68 -3.51 6.83
CA LEU A 141 -13.22 -4.36 7.90
C LEU A 141 -14.53 -3.80 8.51
N MET A 142 -14.98 -2.62 8.05
CA MET A 142 -16.10 -1.89 8.62
C MET A 142 -17.09 -1.47 7.52
N HIS A 143 -18.27 -0.96 7.96
CA HIS A 143 -19.27 -0.36 7.09
C HIS A 143 -19.48 1.09 7.56
N LEU A 144 -18.70 2.01 7.01
CA LEU A 144 -18.73 3.42 7.36
C LEU A 144 -19.51 4.22 6.33
N PRO A 145 -20.38 5.16 6.74
CA PRO A 145 -21.04 6.07 5.83
C PRO A 145 -20.02 6.79 4.94
N ASN A 146 -20.39 7.10 3.72
CA ASN A 146 -19.62 7.79 2.68
C ASN A 146 -18.40 7.03 2.15
N MET A 147 -18.04 5.87 2.71
CA MET A 147 -16.83 5.12 2.33
C MET A 147 -17.12 3.86 1.49
N ALA A 148 -18.35 3.68 1.00
CA ALA A 148 -18.77 2.43 0.35
C ALA A 148 -17.86 2.05 -0.83
N ALA A 149 -17.57 2.96 -1.75
CA ALA A 149 -16.74 2.68 -2.92
C ALA A 149 -15.28 2.38 -2.53
N TYR A 150 -14.65 3.23 -1.73
CA TYR A 150 -13.28 3.05 -1.28
C TYR A 150 -13.10 1.75 -0.47
N SER A 151 -13.97 1.53 0.52
CA SER A 151 -13.92 0.32 1.37
C SER A 151 -14.09 -0.96 0.55
N SER A 152 -14.97 -0.94 -0.47
CA SER A 152 -15.18 -2.09 -1.35
C SER A 152 -13.93 -2.40 -2.18
N ILE A 153 -13.26 -1.38 -2.72
CA ILE A 153 -11.99 -1.55 -3.48
C ILE A 153 -10.90 -2.13 -2.56
N LYS A 154 -10.74 -1.58 -1.34
CA LYS A 154 -9.74 -2.08 -0.38
C LYS A 154 -10.06 -3.48 0.14
N ARG A 155 -11.35 -3.84 0.24
CA ARG A 155 -11.77 -5.21 0.55
C ARG A 155 -11.46 -6.17 -0.60
N ALA A 156 -11.71 -5.76 -1.85
CA ALA A 156 -11.36 -6.54 -3.02
C ALA A 156 -9.83 -6.80 -3.11
N LEU A 157 -9.01 -5.79 -2.81
CA LEU A 157 -7.55 -5.96 -2.75
C LEU A 157 -7.16 -6.98 -1.66
N ALA A 158 -7.78 -6.93 -0.49
CA ALA A 158 -7.53 -7.89 0.59
C ALA A 158 -7.89 -9.32 0.16
N ASP A 159 -9.06 -9.51 -0.43
CA ASP A 159 -9.54 -10.82 -0.86
C ASP A 159 -8.67 -11.43 -1.96
N ILE A 160 -8.30 -10.65 -2.98
CA ILE A 160 -7.34 -11.06 -4.02
C ILE A 160 -6.00 -11.46 -3.38
N SER A 161 -5.52 -10.71 -2.39
CA SER A 161 -4.25 -10.97 -1.72
C SER A 161 -4.26 -12.30 -0.96
N LEU A 162 -5.31 -12.57 -0.21
CA LEU A 162 -5.45 -13.81 0.56
C LEU A 162 -5.61 -15.02 -0.36
N THR A 163 -6.36 -14.88 -1.47
CA THR A 163 -6.46 -15.90 -2.50
C THR A 163 -5.11 -16.19 -3.16
N ALA A 164 -4.40 -15.12 -3.59
CA ALA A 164 -3.06 -15.23 -4.18
C ALA A 164 -2.05 -15.89 -3.22
N ARG A 165 -2.18 -15.66 -1.91
CA ARG A 165 -1.35 -16.33 -0.91
C ARG A 165 -1.46 -17.84 -1.00
N GLU A 166 -2.67 -18.39 -1.10
CA GLU A 166 -2.89 -19.84 -1.20
C GLU A 166 -2.38 -20.39 -2.55
N GLU A 167 -2.62 -19.67 -3.65
CA GLU A 167 -2.15 -20.06 -4.98
C GLU A 167 -0.62 -20.13 -5.08
N LEU A 168 0.08 -19.21 -4.42
CA LEU A 168 1.53 -19.03 -4.53
C LEU A 168 2.35 -19.75 -3.44
N LYS A 169 1.68 -20.42 -2.52
CA LYS A 169 2.32 -21.13 -1.39
C LYS A 169 3.37 -22.14 -1.85
N LYS A 170 3.09 -22.90 -2.93
CA LYS A 170 4.03 -23.86 -3.53
C LYS A 170 5.29 -23.20 -4.09
N ASP A 171 5.21 -21.93 -4.47
CA ASP A 171 6.31 -21.15 -5.03
C ASP A 171 7.14 -20.44 -3.94
N ARG A 172 6.79 -20.64 -2.67
CA ARG A 172 7.37 -19.93 -1.51
C ARG A 172 7.27 -18.40 -1.63
N ILE A 173 6.16 -17.94 -2.19
CA ILE A 173 5.81 -16.53 -2.28
C ILE A 173 4.71 -16.27 -1.26
N SER A 174 5.02 -15.46 -0.25
CA SER A 174 4.06 -15.05 0.77
C SER A 174 3.36 -13.76 0.34
N VAL A 175 2.03 -13.75 0.37
CA VAL A 175 1.24 -12.53 0.16
C VAL A 175 0.56 -12.17 1.47
N GLY A 176 0.69 -10.93 1.90
CA GLY A 176 0.07 -10.40 3.12
C GLY A 176 -0.68 -9.11 2.89
N VAL A 177 -1.65 -8.85 3.76
CA VAL A 177 -2.46 -7.63 3.78
C VAL A 177 -2.22 -6.87 5.07
N VAL A 178 -2.02 -5.56 4.96
CA VAL A 178 -1.97 -4.66 6.11
C VAL A 178 -3.21 -3.78 6.10
N TYR A 179 -3.85 -3.63 7.26
CA TYR A 179 -5.03 -2.79 7.47
C TYR A 179 -4.67 -1.63 8.40
N PRO A 180 -4.19 -0.50 7.84
CA PRO A 180 -3.94 0.70 8.64
C PRO A 180 -5.24 1.23 9.24
N TYR A 181 -5.13 1.82 10.42
CA TYR A 181 -6.13 2.74 10.96
C TYR A 181 -5.89 4.15 10.40
N MET A 182 -6.73 5.13 10.79
CA MET A 182 -6.50 6.54 10.47
C MET A 182 -5.06 6.91 10.79
N THR A 183 -4.35 7.49 9.85
CA THR A 183 -2.91 7.74 9.97
C THR A 183 -2.60 9.19 9.64
N GLN A 184 -1.81 9.86 10.47
CA GLN A 184 -1.37 11.26 10.29
C GLN A 184 -0.47 11.36 9.06
N THR A 185 -1.05 11.61 7.90
CA THR A 185 -0.39 11.76 6.61
C THR A 185 -1.17 12.73 5.73
N ASP A 186 -0.61 13.12 4.60
CA ASP A 186 -1.32 13.90 3.58
C ASP A 186 -2.47 13.13 2.89
N PHE A 187 -2.73 11.87 3.28
CA PHE A 187 -3.74 11.01 2.64
C PHE A 187 -5.14 11.61 2.75
N GLU A 188 -5.51 12.13 3.93
CA GLU A 188 -6.82 12.75 4.15
C GLU A 188 -7.00 14.01 3.29
N GLN A 189 -5.96 14.86 3.20
CA GLN A 189 -5.97 16.05 2.35
C GLN A 189 -6.04 15.71 0.86
N ASN A 190 -5.52 14.55 0.47
CA ASN A 190 -5.54 14.03 -0.89
C ASN A 190 -6.78 13.17 -1.19
N THR A 191 -7.62 12.87 -0.21
CA THR A 191 -8.89 12.15 -0.39
C THR A 191 -9.85 13.00 -1.20
N ILE A 192 -10.43 12.40 -2.25
CA ILE A 192 -11.46 13.07 -3.05
C ILE A 192 -12.78 12.99 -2.27
N LYS A 193 -13.41 14.15 -2.03
CA LYS A 193 -14.72 14.24 -1.38
C LYS A 193 -15.72 14.80 -2.37
N ASP A 194 -16.70 13.99 -2.77
CA ASP A 194 -17.77 14.38 -3.70
C ASP A 194 -19.05 14.74 -2.95
N PHE A 195 -18.92 15.39 -1.79
CA PHE A 195 -20.04 15.94 -1.01
C PHE A 195 -19.54 17.07 -0.10
N VAL A 196 -20.47 17.94 0.25
CA VAL A 196 -20.25 18.92 1.32
C VAL A 196 -20.63 18.24 2.62
N GLU A 197 -19.72 18.22 3.61
CA GLU A 197 -20.07 17.81 4.95
C GLU A 197 -21.09 18.80 5.51
N GLU A 198 -22.36 18.40 5.54
CA GLU A 198 -23.34 19.07 6.41
C GLU A 198 -23.00 18.62 7.82
N GLU A 199 -22.76 19.55 8.73
CA GLU A 199 -22.59 19.22 10.16
C GLU A 199 -23.79 18.36 10.57
N PRO A 200 -23.57 17.18 11.18
CA PRO A 200 -24.68 16.33 11.58
C PRO A 200 -25.53 17.11 12.58
N PRO A 201 -26.84 17.18 12.38
CA PRO A 201 -27.74 17.84 13.32
C PRO A 201 -27.71 17.11 14.68
N GLY A 202 -27.10 17.74 15.65
CA GLY A 202 -26.97 17.25 17.02
C GLY A 202 -25.77 16.35 17.25
N GLY A 203 -24.89 16.81 18.15
CA GLY A 203 -23.66 16.16 18.54
C GLY A 203 -23.84 14.68 18.83
N GLY A 204 -23.16 13.86 18.07
CA GLY A 204 -23.21 12.42 18.20
C GLY A 204 -22.80 11.99 19.60
N HIS A 205 -23.63 11.23 20.27
CA HIS A 205 -23.29 10.46 21.45
C HIS A 205 -22.37 9.29 21.04
N GLY A 206 -21.24 9.61 20.40
CA GLY A 206 -20.29 8.62 19.93
C GLY A 206 -19.04 8.64 20.78
N ILE A 207 -18.54 7.47 21.14
CA ILE A 207 -17.19 7.28 21.64
C ILE A 207 -16.26 7.96 20.62
N LYS A 208 -15.47 8.96 21.05
CA LYS A 208 -14.48 9.59 20.17
C LYS A 208 -13.55 8.49 19.62
N PRO A 209 -13.35 8.44 18.31
CA PRO A 209 -12.41 7.47 17.75
C PRO A 209 -11.03 7.68 18.38
N PRO A 210 -10.23 6.62 18.53
CA PRO A 210 -8.84 6.76 18.96
C PRO A 210 -8.09 7.77 18.07
N PRO A 211 -7.09 8.46 18.61
CA PRO A 211 -6.28 9.39 17.81
C PRO A 211 -5.64 8.65 16.62
N PRO A 212 -5.43 9.34 15.49
CA PRO A 212 -4.76 8.75 14.34
C PRO A 212 -3.35 8.24 14.69
N ASP A 213 -2.97 7.12 14.08
CA ASP A 213 -1.62 6.55 14.18
C ASP A 213 -0.58 7.42 13.48
N THR A 214 0.69 7.27 13.83
CA THR A 214 1.79 7.85 13.05
C THR A 214 2.13 6.96 11.85
N ALA A 215 2.70 7.55 10.80
CA ALA A 215 3.18 6.80 9.64
C ALA A 215 4.26 5.77 10.04
N GLU A 216 5.10 6.10 11.02
CA GLU A 216 6.15 5.23 11.57
C GLU A 216 5.58 4.01 12.30
N TYR A 217 4.45 4.17 13.00
CA TYR A 217 3.77 3.04 13.64
C TYR A 217 3.30 2.02 12.60
N ILE A 218 2.65 2.50 11.54
CA ILE A 218 2.19 1.63 10.45
C ILE A 218 3.39 1.03 9.68
N ALA A 219 4.47 1.79 9.47
CA ALA A 219 5.69 1.28 8.87
C ALA A 219 6.28 0.09 9.65
N ARG A 220 6.30 0.17 10.99
CA ARG A 220 6.70 -0.97 11.83
C ARG A 220 5.80 -2.19 11.61
N LYS A 221 4.48 -2.01 11.57
CA LYS A 221 3.53 -3.10 11.28
C LYS A 221 3.78 -3.75 9.92
N ILE A 222 4.11 -2.95 8.89
CA ILE A 222 4.47 -3.47 7.56
C ILE A 222 5.75 -4.30 7.62
N VAL A 223 6.81 -3.78 8.26
CA VAL A 223 8.09 -4.48 8.40
C VAL A 223 7.93 -5.77 9.21
N ASP A 224 7.14 -5.74 10.29
CA ASP A 224 6.83 -6.94 11.07
C ASP A 224 6.03 -7.96 10.23
N GLY A 225 5.10 -7.50 9.40
CA GLY A 225 4.38 -8.33 8.43
C GLY A 225 5.31 -9.02 7.43
N ILE A 226 6.32 -8.31 6.91
CA ILE A 226 7.34 -8.89 6.03
C ILE A 226 8.17 -9.95 6.78
N LYS A 227 8.63 -9.64 8.00
CA LYS A 227 9.46 -10.55 8.81
C LYS A 227 8.72 -11.83 9.19
N SER A 228 7.47 -11.71 9.62
CA SER A 228 6.63 -12.85 10.04
C SER A 228 5.95 -13.57 8.88
N GLU A 229 5.90 -12.95 7.70
CA GLU A 229 5.14 -13.43 6.54
C GLU A 229 3.65 -13.68 6.88
N ALA A 230 3.09 -12.85 7.77
CA ALA A 230 1.72 -12.95 8.20
C ALA A 230 0.73 -12.73 7.04
N ALA A 231 -0.38 -13.46 7.05
CA ALA A 231 -1.43 -13.28 6.05
C ALA A 231 -2.12 -11.93 6.20
N GLU A 232 -2.38 -11.53 7.44
CA GLU A 232 -3.08 -10.30 7.76
C GLU A 232 -2.41 -9.59 8.94
N VAL A 233 -2.24 -8.29 8.81
CA VAL A 233 -1.70 -7.42 9.86
C VAL A 233 -2.68 -6.26 10.07
N VAL A 234 -3.34 -6.21 11.20
CA VAL A 234 -4.19 -5.08 11.59
C VAL A 234 -3.40 -4.08 12.44
N ALA A 235 -3.68 -2.80 12.29
CA ALA A 235 -3.04 -1.78 13.11
C ALA A 235 -3.30 -2.02 14.60
N HIS A 236 -4.53 -2.34 14.97
CA HIS A 236 -4.96 -2.56 16.35
C HIS A 236 -5.85 -3.80 16.47
N ASP A 237 -5.72 -4.55 17.57
CA ASP A 237 -6.49 -5.78 17.78
C ASP A 237 -8.02 -5.54 17.87
N TRP A 238 -8.48 -4.37 18.31
CA TRP A 238 -9.89 -4.03 18.33
C TRP A 238 -10.52 -3.90 16.94
N MET A 239 -9.71 -3.81 15.86
CA MET A 239 -10.19 -3.83 14.47
C MET A 239 -10.54 -5.24 13.99
N LYS A 240 -10.06 -6.28 14.67
CA LYS A 240 -10.45 -7.68 14.41
C LYS A 240 -11.85 -7.89 14.98
N LYS A 241 -12.81 -8.25 14.15
CA LYS A 241 -14.13 -8.69 14.61
C LYS A 241 -14.21 -10.20 14.67
#